data_67f29968f3a9c355d22aef511cb52d94
#
_entry.id   67f29968f3a9c355d22aef511cb52d94
#
_cell.length_a   1.000
_cell.length_b   1.000
_cell.length_c   1.000
_cell.angle_alpha   90.00
_cell.angle_beta   90.00
_cell.angle_gamma   90.00
#
_symmetry.space_group_name_H-M   'P 1'
#
loop_
_entity.id
_entity.type
_entity.pdbx_description
1 polymer ?
#
loop_
_entity_poly.entity_id
_entity_poly.type
_entity_poly.pdbx_seq_one_letter_code
_entity_poly.pdbx_strand_id
1 'polypeptide(L)'
;MSKTMGFFAEYLPNKIANSPGMVDDVGAVIVFDIDGAGSWTVNLKEAPGAVTEGLAGASDCTVKCTQDTFDQVLTNPNSAMMMFATGKLKVSNMQIGMKLGKVMG
;
A
#
# COMPACT_ATOMS: atom_id res chain seq x y z
N MET A 1 -0.17 16.15 -10.50
CA MET A 1 -0.32 14.77 -10.04
C MET A 1 0.07 14.65 -8.59
N SER A 2 -0.71 13.92 -7.82
CA SER A 2 -0.36 13.67 -6.43
C SER A 2 0.74 12.59 -6.32
N LYS A 3 1.45 12.59 -5.20
CA LYS A 3 2.44 11.55 -4.92
C LYS A 3 1.78 10.17 -4.85
N THR A 4 0.55 10.13 -4.36
CA THR A 4 -0.23 8.89 -4.27
C THR A 4 -0.44 8.25 -5.64
N MET A 5 -0.86 9.04 -6.63
CA MET A 5 -1.07 8.55 -7.99
C MET A 5 0.22 8.02 -8.59
N GLY A 6 1.31 8.76 -8.47
CA GLY A 6 2.61 8.34 -8.98
C GLY A 6 3.14 7.09 -8.30
N PHE A 7 2.87 6.94 -7.01
CA PHE A 7 3.28 5.76 -6.26
C PHE A 7 2.66 4.49 -6.86
N PHE A 8 1.34 4.50 -7.08
CA PHE A 8 0.65 3.33 -7.59
C PHE A 8 0.83 3.11 -9.09
N ALA A 9 0.99 4.20 -9.87
CA ALA A 9 1.08 4.10 -11.32
C ALA A 9 2.49 3.76 -11.80
N GLU A 10 3.52 4.20 -11.09
CA GLU A 10 4.91 4.09 -11.54
C GLU A 10 5.83 3.44 -10.51
N TYR A 11 5.88 4.00 -9.30
CA TYR A 11 6.86 3.58 -8.30
C TYR A 11 6.66 2.13 -7.87
N LEU A 12 5.46 1.78 -7.46
CA LEU A 12 5.19 0.46 -6.90
C LEU A 12 5.29 -0.65 -7.94
N PRO A 13 4.73 -0.50 -9.17
CA PRO A 13 4.94 -1.51 -10.21
C PRO A 13 6.42 -1.74 -10.51
N ASN A 14 7.22 -0.68 -10.60
CA ASN A 14 8.65 -0.80 -10.82
C ASN A 14 9.36 -1.49 -9.67
N LYS A 15 8.99 -1.16 -8.44
CA LYS A 15 9.56 -1.77 -7.25
C LYS A 15 9.27 -3.27 -7.20
N ILE A 16 8.04 -3.65 -7.53
CA ILE A 16 7.65 -5.07 -7.57
C ILE A 16 8.46 -5.81 -8.65
N ALA A 17 8.61 -5.21 -9.82
CA ALA A 17 9.36 -5.82 -10.93
C ALA A 17 10.84 -6.00 -10.57
N ASN A 18 11.42 -5.09 -9.79
CA ASN A 18 12.82 -5.14 -9.40
C ASN A 18 13.07 -5.87 -8.08
N SER A 19 12.01 -6.30 -7.40
CA SER A 19 12.11 -6.96 -6.10
C SER A 19 11.23 -8.20 -6.06
N PRO A 20 11.58 -9.26 -6.80
CA PRO A 20 10.73 -10.45 -6.88
C PRO A 20 10.50 -11.14 -5.53
N GLY A 21 11.40 -10.97 -4.59
CA GLY A 21 11.24 -11.50 -3.23
C GLY A 21 10.14 -10.82 -2.42
N MET A 22 9.63 -9.67 -2.89
CA MET A 22 8.57 -8.95 -2.19
C MET A 22 7.28 -9.78 -2.12
N VAL A 23 6.95 -10.53 -3.16
CA VAL A 23 5.79 -11.43 -3.15
C VAL A 23 5.91 -12.46 -2.03
N ASP A 24 7.08 -13.07 -1.90
CA ASP A 24 7.32 -14.05 -0.84
C ASP A 24 7.31 -13.40 0.55
N ASP A 25 7.86 -12.19 0.66
CA ASP A 25 7.94 -11.47 1.93
C ASP A 25 6.57 -11.05 2.44
N VAL A 26 5.70 -10.56 1.57
CA VAL A 26 4.38 -10.06 1.95
C VAL A 26 3.33 -11.17 1.85
N GLY A 27 3.26 -11.88 0.75
CA GLY A 27 2.38 -13.03 0.56
C GLY A 27 0.90 -12.72 0.73
N ALA A 28 0.44 -11.52 0.34
CA ALA A 28 -0.92 -11.09 0.61
C ALA A 28 -1.45 -10.15 -0.45
N VAL A 29 -2.78 -10.04 -0.53
CA VAL A 29 -3.46 -9.04 -1.34
C VAL A 29 -3.82 -7.87 -0.43
N ILE A 30 -3.35 -6.68 -0.79
CA ILE A 30 -3.58 -5.46 -0.02
C ILE A 30 -4.39 -4.49 -0.86
N VAL A 31 -5.50 -4.00 -0.28
CA VAL A 31 -6.31 -2.97 -0.90
C VAL A 31 -5.98 -1.63 -0.23
N PHE A 32 -5.70 -0.63 -1.05
CA PHE A 32 -5.49 0.73 -0.59
C PHE A 32 -6.71 1.56 -0.99
N ASP A 33 -7.43 2.04 0.00
CA ASP A 33 -8.59 2.92 -0.19
C ASP A 33 -8.20 4.30 0.29
N ILE A 34 -7.83 5.16 -0.66
CA ILE A 34 -7.26 6.49 -0.38
C ILE A 34 -8.31 7.54 -0.70
N ASP A 35 -8.91 8.11 0.33
CA ASP A 35 -9.94 9.14 0.18
C ASP A 35 -9.38 10.38 -0.50
N GLY A 36 -10.01 10.79 -1.58
CA GLY A 36 -9.56 11.92 -2.40
C GLY A 36 -8.67 11.54 -3.58
N ALA A 37 -8.14 10.33 -3.62
CA ALA A 37 -7.26 9.87 -4.70
C ALA A 37 -7.85 8.69 -5.47
N GLY A 38 -8.45 7.73 -4.78
CA GLY A 38 -9.02 6.53 -5.39
C GLY A 38 -8.64 5.28 -4.62
N SER A 39 -8.79 4.14 -5.28
CA SER A 39 -8.53 2.84 -4.67
C SER A 39 -7.64 2.01 -5.57
N TRP A 40 -6.80 1.19 -4.97
CA TRP A 40 -5.88 0.30 -5.68
C TRP A 40 -5.78 -1.03 -4.97
N THR A 41 -5.61 -2.09 -5.75
CA THR A 41 -5.34 -3.44 -5.23
C THR A 41 -3.92 -3.82 -5.58
N VAL A 42 -3.14 -4.17 -4.56
CA VAL A 42 -1.77 -4.64 -4.71
C VAL A 42 -1.76 -6.13 -4.41
N ASN A 43 -1.60 -6.94 -5.45
CA ASN A 43 -1.55 -8.40 -5.30
C ASN A 43 -0.09 -8.84 -5.17
N LEU A 44 0.29 -9.20 -3.96
CA LEU A 44 1.61 -9.74 -3.65
C LEU A 44 1.51 -11.18 -3.15
N LYS A 45 0.40 -11.85 -3.47
CA LYS A 45 0.17 -13.24 -3.10
C LYS A 45 0.66 -14.20 -4.18
N GLU A 46 0.61 -13.76 -5.43
CA GLU A 46 1.00 -14.54 -6.59
C GLU A 46 2.09 -13.80 -7.36
N ALA A 47 3.14 -14.53 -7.73
CA ALA A 47 4.21 -13.96 -8.53
C ALA A 47 3.70 -13.66 -9.95
N PRO A 48 4.16 -12.59 -10.59
CA PRO A 48 5.20 -11.66 -10.16
C PRO A 48 4.69 -10.52 -9.27
N GLY A 49 3.41 -10.51 -8.93
CA GLY A 49 2.76 -9.40 -8.26
C GLY A 49 2.14 -8.41 -9.26
N ALA A 50 1.16 -7.66 -8.82
CA ALA A 50 0.45 -6.72 -9.69
C ALA A 50 -0.16 -5.57 -8.87
N VAL A 51 -0.27 -4.41 -9.52
CA VAL A 51 -1.00 -3.25 -8.99
C VAL A 51 -2.11 -2.93 -9.98
N THR A 52 -3.35 -2.96 -9.51
CA THR A 52 -4.51 -2.63 -10.34
C THR A 52 -5.34 -1.56 -9.66
N GLU A 53 -5.96 -0.70 -10.47
CA GLU A 53 -6.87 0.31 -9.95
C GLU A 53 -8.20 -0.34 -9.60
N GLY A 54 -8.79 0.10 -8.46
CA GLY A 54 -10.07 -0.39 -7.99
C GLY A 54 -9.95 -1.30 -6.78
N LEU A 55 -11.10 -1.63 -6.19
CA LEU A 55 -11.18 -2.51 -5.02
C LEU A 55 -11.34 -3.96 -5.45
N ALA A 56 -10.55 -4.84 -4.86
CA ALA A 56 -10.71 -6.27 -5.06
C ALA A 56 -11.92 -6.78 -4.29
N GLY A 57 -12.53 -7.86 -4.77
CA GLY A 57 -13.63 -8.52 -4.07
C GLY A 57 -13.18 -9.19 -2.77
N ALA A 58 -11.92 -9.60 -2.69
CA ALA A 58 -11.33 -10.19 -1.49
C ALA A 58 -9.93 -9.62 -1.28
N SER A 59 -9.60 -9.32 -0.03
CA SER A 59 -8.27 -8.82 0.33
C SER A 59 -7.88 -9.38 1.69
N ASP A 60 -6.59 -9.53 1.89
CA ASP A 60 -6.03 -9.97 3.17
C ASP A 60 -5.84 -8.80 4.12
N CYS A 61 -5.66 -7.60 3.57
CA CYS A 61 -5.49 -6.37 4.32
C CYS A 61 -6.06 -5.20 3.54
N THR A 62 -6.74 -4.30 4.23
CA THR A 62 -7.22 -3.05 3.65
C THR A 62 -6.57 -1.89 4.41
N VAL A 63 -5.95 -0.99 3.66
CA VAL A 63 -5.36 0.24 4.19
C VAL A 63 -6.25 1.40 3.77
N LYS A 64 -6.75 2.14 4.75
CA LYS A 64 -7.65 3.26 4.50
C LYS A 64 -7.13 4.53 5.13
N CYS A 65 -7.04 5.59 4.34
CA CYS A 65 -6.60 6.91 4.82
C CYS A 65 -6.98 7.97 3.79
N THR A 66 -6.70 9.23 4.12
CA THR A 66 -6.86 10.33 3.18
C THR A 66 -5.62 10.46 2.31
N GLN A 67 -5.76 11.16 1.17
CA GLN A 67 -4.65 11.44 0.27
C GLN A 67 -3.52 12.19 0.99
N ASP A 68 -3.87 13.19 1.81
CA ASP A 68 -2.88 13.95 2.56
C ASP A 68 -2.06 13.06 3.49
N THR A 69 -2.74 12.17 4.21
CA THR A 69 -2.07 11.23 5.11
C THR A 69 -1.14 10.30 4.33
N PHE A 70 -1.62 9.78 3.21
CA PHE A 70 -0.82 8.86 2.40
C PHE A 70 0.40 9.56 1.81
N ASP A 71 0.24 10.79 1.32
CA ASP A 71 1.35 11.59 0.80
C ASP A 71 2.41 11.84 1.88
N GLN A 72 1.99 12.08 3.12
CA GLN A 72 2.92 12.24 4.25
C GLN A 72 3.69 10.95 4.53
N VAL A 73 3.01 9.81 4.48
CA VAL A 73 3.65 8.51 4.66
C VAL A 73 4.66 8.24 3.55
N LEU A 74 4.33 8.60 2.31
CA LEU A 74 5.26 8.43 1.18
C LEU A 74 6.50 9.31 1.32
N THR A 75 6.33 10.53 1.83
CA THR A 75 7.42 11.47 2.04
C THR A 75 8.30 11.04 3.21
N ASN A 76 7.66 10.53 4.27
CA ASN A 76 8.35 10.08 5.48
C ASN A 76 7.72 8.78 5.97
N PRO A 77 8.23 7.61 5.52
CA PRO A 77 7.66 6.31 5.90
C PRO A 77 7.59 6.08 7.41
N ASN A 78 8.48 6.70 8.17
CA ASN A 78 8.46 6.56 9.63
C ASN A 78 7.21 7.17 10.27
N SER A 79 6.53 8.08 9.58
CA SER A 79 5.30 8.69 10.08
C SER A 79 4.11 7.73 10.07
N ALA A 80 4.20 6.60 9.36
CA ALA A 80 3.11 5.65 9.27
C ALA A 80 2.66 5.14 10.64
N MET A 81 3.60 4.85 11.54
CA MET A 81 3.27 4.42 12.90
C MET A 81 2.50 5.47 13.66
N MET A 82 2.91 6.73 13.56
CA MET A 82 2.23 7.85 14.21
C MET A 82 0.83 8.03 13.63
N MET A 83 0.70 7.97 12.32
CA MET A 83 -0.61 8.11 11.65
C MET A 83 -1.56 7.00 12.07
N PHE A 84 -1.05 5.78 12.20
CA PHE A 84 -1.83 4.65 12.69
C PHE A 84 -2.27 4.87 14.14
N ALA A 85 -1.36 5.30 15.00
CA ALA A 85 -1.63 5.51 16.42
C ALA A 85 -2.68 6.62 16.65
N THR A 86 -2.70 7.64 15.77
CA THR A 86 -3.65 8.75 15.88
C THR A 86 -4.97 8.51 15.12
N GLY A 87 -5.12 7.33 14.49
CA GLY A 87 -6.34 6.97 13.76
C GLY A 87 -6.45 7.57 12.36
N LYS A 88 -5.41 8.22 11.86
CA LYS A 88 -5.40 8.78 10.50
C LYS A 88 -5.15 7.71 9.43
N LEU A 89 -4.48 6.64 9.82
CA LEU A 89 -4.21 5.50 8.95
C LEU A 89 -4.86 4.27 9.57
N LYS A 90 -5.75 3.63 8.81
CA LYS A 90 -6.45 2.44 9.27
C LYS A 90 -5.97 1.23 8.50
N VAL A 91 -5.63 0.16 9.22
CA VAL A 91 -5.13 -1.07 8.65
C VAL A 91 -5.92 -2.23 9.24
N SER A 92 -6.56 -3.03 8.38
CA SER A 92 -7.43 -4.10 8.83
C SER A 92 -6.69 -5.33 9.36
N ASN A 93 -5.43 -5.51 8.95
CA ASN A 93 -4.59 -6.63 9.41
C ASN A 93 -3.21 -6.11 9.77
N MET A 94 -2.92 -6.10 11.07
CA MET A 94 -1.68 -5.54 11.58
C MET A 94 -0.45 -6.31 11.15
N GLN A 95 -0.54 -7.63 11.05
CA GLN A 95 0.61 -8.44 10.62
C GLN A 95 1.04 -8.08 9.21
N ILE A 96 0.05 -7.95 8.31
CA ILE A 96 0.31 -7.55 6.93
C ILE A 96 0.70 -6.08 6.89
N GLY A 97 0.04 -5.25 7.70
CA GLY A 97 0.35 -3.82 7.80
C GLY A 97 1.82 -3.56 8.14
N MET A 98 2.40 -4.35 9.04
CA MET A 98 3.80 -4.23 9.40
C MET A 98 4.74 -4.52 8.22
N LYS A 99 4.30 -5.38 7.30
CA LYS A 99 5.07 -5.71 6.09
C LYS A 99 5.02 -4.61 5.04
N LEU A 100 4.08 -3.66 5.17
CA LEU A 100 3.96 -2.54 4.24
C LEU A 100 5.20 -1.66 4.21
N GLY A 101 5.99 -1.65 5.26
CA GLY A 101 7.27 -0.94 5.27
C GLY A 101 8.19 -1.40 4.16
N LYS A 102 8.14 -2.67 3.78
CA LYS A 102 8.93 -3.23 2.67
C LYS A 102 8.39 -2.78 1.33
N VAL A 103 7.08 -2.58 1.24
CA VAL A 103 6.40 -2.13 0.02
C VAL A 103 6.65 -0.65 -0.21
N MET A 104 6.63 0.14 0.84
CA MET A 104 6.71 1.60 0.77
C MET A 104 8.11 2.14 0.98
N GLY A 105 8.98 1.35 1.57
CA GLY A 105 10.35 1.76 1.92
C GLY A 105 11.38 1.70 0.77
#